data_890f6bfe2344dac1e68fcf7ea42dbe46
#
_entry.id   890f6bfe2344dac1e68fcf7ea42dbe46
#
_cell.length_a   1.000
_cell.length_b   1.000
_cell.length_c   1.000
_cell.angle_alpha   90.00
_cell.angle_beta   90.00
_cell.angle_gamma   90.00
#
_symmetry.space_group_name_H-M   'P 1'
#
loop_
_entity.id
_entity.type
_entity.pdbx_description
1 polymer ?
#
loop_
_entity_poly.entity_id
_entity_poly.type
_entity_poly.pdbx_seq_one_letter_code
_entity_poly.pdbx_strand_id
1 'polypeptide(L)'
;MFNFEKLETWHEAIAFADIVYQLTRNFPAEERFGLTNQMRRAAVSISSNLAEGCSRSSKSDYARFVEIATGSVFEVVSQATIGRNQGFLTPTEYEQLYRAAEKQSRMLSGLKNSLELR
;
A
#
# COMPACT_ATOMS: atom_id res chain seq x y z
N MET A 1 14.81 3.49 -18.41
CA MET A 1 13.93 2.98 -17.34
C MET A 1 14.10 3.85 -16.10
N PHE A 2 13.01 4.10 -15.39
CA PHE A 2 13.06 4.92 -14.18
C PHE A 2 13.64 4.14 -13.01
N ASN A 3 14.23 4.85 -12.04
CA ASN A 3 14.86 4.23 -10.89
C ASN A 3 13.94 3.31 -10.09
N PHE A 4 12.71 3.75 -9.87
CA PHE A 4 11.77 2.98 -9.04
C PHE A 4 11.38 1.65 -9.69
N GLU A 5 11.50 1.54 -11.00
CA GLU A 5 11.17 0.29 -11.70
C GLU A 5 12.14 -0.85 -11.34
N LYS A 6 13.29 -0.53 -10.77
CA LYS A 6 14.26 -1.52 -10.29
C LYS A 6 14.02 -1.91 -8.83
N LEU A 7 13.09 -1.26 -8.15
CA LEU A 7 12.86 -1.43 -6.72
C LEU A 7 11.81 -2.53 -6.49
N GLU A 8 12.23 -3.63 -5.87
CA GLU A 8 11.31 -4.72 -5.56
C GLU A 8 10.14 -4.27 -4.70
N THR A 9 10.39 -3.38 -3.75
CA THR A 9 9.35 -2.85 -2.86
C THR A 9 8.26 -2.13 -3.67
N TRP A 10 8.64 -1.45 -4.76
CA TRP A 10 7.67 -0.79 -5.64
C TRP A 10 6.84 -1.82 -6.40
N HIS A 11 7.45 -2.87 -6.91
CA HIS A 11 6.72 -3.94 -7.61
C HIS A 11 5.72 -4.61 -6.69
N GLU A 12 6.11 -4.82 -5.43
CA GLU A 12 5.20 -5.39 -4.43
C GLU A 12 4.05 -4.43 -4.13
N ALA A 13 4.32 -3.13 -4.11
CA ALA A 13 3.28 -2.11 -3.90
C ALA A 13 2.27 -2.13 -5.04
N ILE A 14 2.71 -2.32 -6.28
CA ILE A 14 1.83 -2.44 -7.44
C ILE A 14 0.96 -3.70 -7.29
N ALA A 15 1.57 -4.83 -6.93
CA ALA A 15 0.84 -6.08 -6.71
C ALA A 15 -0.22 -5.92 -5.60
N PHE A 16 0.13 -5.22 -4.55
CA PHE A 16 -0.79 -4.93 -3.44
C PHE A 16 -1.98 -4.09 -3.91
N ALA A 17 -1.70 -3.06 -4.71
CA ALA A 17 -2.76 -2.22 -5.27
C ALA A 17 -3.70 -3.06 -6.17
N ASP A 18 -3.14 -3.99 -6.95
CA ASP A 18 -3.95 -4.88 -7.78
C ASP A 18 -4.89 -5.73 -6.94
N ILE A 19 -4.40 -6.25 -5.81
CA ILE A 19 -5.24 -7.02 -4.87
C ILE A 19 -6.39 -6.16 -4.36
N VAL A 20 -6.09 -4.93 -3.94
CA VAL A 20 -7.11 -4.02 -3.42
C VAL A 20 -8.17 -3.73 -4.49
N TYR A 21 -7.75 -3.50 -5.74
CA TYR A 21 -8.70 -3.27 -6.82
C TYR A 21 -9.58 -4.49 -7.08
N GLN A 22 -8.99 -5.68 -7.10
CA GLN A 22 -9.74 -6.92 -7.31
C GLN A 22 -10.77 -7.14 -6.21
N LEU A 23 -10.37 -7.01 -4.95
CA LEU A 23 -11.26 -7.28 -3.83
C LEU A 23 -12.37 -6.24 -3.70
N THR A 24 -12.10 -5.00 -4.06
CA THR A 24 -13.11 -3.94 -3.96
C THR A 24 -14.07 -3.91 -5.12
N ARG A 25 -13.83 -4.66 -6.20
CA ARG A 25 -14.79 -4.74 -7.32
C ARG A 25 -16.15 -5.25 -6.89
N ASN A 26 -16.19 -6.09 -5.86
CA ASN A 26 -17.43 -6.68 -5.36
C ASN A 26 -18.05 -5.90 -4.20
N PHE A 27 -17.48 -4.74 -3.86
CA PHE A 27 -18.08 -3.88 -2.85
C PHE A 27 -19.39 -3.30 -3.37
N PRO A 28 -20.32 -2.96 -2.48
CA PRO A 28 -21.60 -2.35 -2.91
C PRO A 28 -21.36 -1.09 -3.73
N ALA A 29 -22.22 -0.89 -4.75
CA ALA A 29 -22.11 0.27 -5.63
C ALA A 29 -22.18 1.59 -4.86
N GLU A 30 -22.93 1.61 -3.74
CA GLU A 30 -23.06 2.79 -2.89
C GLU A 30 -21.74 3.18 -2.20
N GLU A 31 -20.76 2.25 -2.14
CA GLU A 31 -19.47 2.52 -1.56
C GLU A 31 -18.45 3.04 -2.59
N ARG A 32 -18.86 3.23 -3.83
CA ARG A 32 -17.94 3.67 -4.90
C ARG A 32 -17.22 4.98 -4.55
N PHE A 33 -17.91 5.91 -3.93
CA PHE A 33 -17.34 7.19 -3.50
C PHE A 33 -17.02 7.21 -2.00
N GLY A 34 -17.17 6.07 -1.33
CA GLY A 34 -16.86 5.89 0.09
C GLY A 34 -15.67 4.98 0.27
N LEU A 35 -15.91 3.82 0.90
CA LEU A 35 -14.83 2.90 1.29
C LEU A 35 -14.03 2.39 0.10
N THR A 36 -14.68 2.05 -1.01
CA THR A 36 -13.98 1.59 -2.22
C THR A 36 -12.96 2.62 -2.67
N ASN A 37 -13.37 3.87 -2.79
CA ASN A 37 -12.50 4.95 -3.23
C ASN A 37 -11.34 5.17 -2.27
N GLN A 38 -11.64 5.20 -0.97
CA GLN A 38 -10.62 5.42 0.06
C GLN A 38 -9.55 4.33 0.05
N MET A 39 -9.96 3.06 -0.06
CA MET A 39 -9.02 1.94 -0.09
C MET A 39 -8.13 2.00 -1.32
N ARG A 40 -8.71 2.29 -2.48
CA ARG A 40 -7.95 2.38 -3.72
C ARG A 40 -6.95 3.53 -3.69
N ARG A 41 -7.37 4.70 -3.19
CA ARG A 41 -6.49 5.85 -3.07
C ARG A 41 -5.32 5.56 -2.12
N ALA A 42 -5.60 4.92 -0.99
CA ALA A 42 -4.54 4.56 -0.04
C ALA A 42 -3.56 3.56 -0.67
N ALA A 43 -4.06 2.55 -1.39
CA ALA A 43 -3.21 1.56 -2.04
C ALA A 43 -2.32 2.20 -3.11
N VAL A 44 -2.89 3.06 -3.95
CA VAL A 44 -2.14 3.78 -4.99
C VAL A 44 -1.07 4.68 -4.36
N SER A 45 -1.37 5.27 -3.22
CA SER A 45 -0.44 6.14 -2.50
C SER A 45 0.87 5.44 -2.12
N ILE A 46 0.84 4.14 -1.86
CA ILE A 46 2.04 3.38 -1.50
C ILE A 46 3.06 3.45 -2.64
N SER A 47 2.67 2.99 -3.82
CA SER A 47 3.56 2.98 -4.98
C SER A 47 3.95 4.37 -5.43
N SER A 48 3.02 5.32 -5.37
CA SER A 48 3.29 6.70 -5.76
C SER A 48 4.35 7.34 -4.88
N ASN A 49 4.28 7.11 -3.56
CA ASN A 49 5.28 7.67 -2.64
C ASN A 49 6.64 7.00 -2.80
N LEU A 50 6.67 5.70 -3.10
CA LEU A 50 7.94 5.02 -3.39
C LEU A 50 8.59 5.59 -4.65
N ALA A 51 7.81 5.76 -5.71
CA ALA A 51 8.32 6.32 -6.96
C ALA A 51 8.85 7.73 -6.75
N GLU A 52 8.09 8.54 -6.03
CA GLU A 52 8.48 9.93 -5.77
C GLU A 52 9.71 10.01 -4.87
N GLY A 53 9.77 9.14 -3.85
CA GLY A 53 10.92 9.07 -2.95
C GLY A 53 12.22 8.76 -3.68
N CYS A 54 12.18 7.86 -4.66
CA CYS A 54 13.34 7.51 -5.47
C CYS A 54 13.92 8.70 -6.23
N SER A 55 13.12 9.73 -6.48
CA SER A 55 13.57 10.91 -7.22
C SER A 55 14.30 11.92 -6.34
N ARG A 56 14.28 11.73 -5.02
CA ARG A 56 14.85 12.70 -4.09
C ARG A 56 16.38 12.58 -4.05
N SER A 57 17.02 13.71 -3.79
CA SER A 57 18.48 13.77 -3.79
C SER A 57 19.10 13.30 -2.47
N SER A 58 18.35 13.35 -1.37
CA SER A 58 18.86 12.91 -0.07
C SER A 58 18.18 11.62 0.40
N LYS A 59 18.95 10.79 1.11
CA LYS A 59 18.40 9.57 1.71
C LYS A 59 17.38 9.89 2.78
N SER A 60 17.60 10.98 3.51
CA SER A 60 16.65 11.42 4.56
C SER A 60 15.29 11.75 3.96
N ASP A 61 15.28 12.45 2.85
CA ASP A 61 14.03 12.81 2.17
C ASP A 61 13.35 11.58 1.57
N TYR A 62 14.14 10.68 0.99
CA TYR A 62 13.62 9.41 0.47
C TYR A 62 12.96 8.61 1.61
N ALA A 63 13.66 8.50 2.77
CA ALA A 63 13.12 7.78 3.92
C ALA A 63 11.79 8.36 4.39
N ARG A 64 11.60 9.68 4.30
CA ARG A 64 10.35 10.34 4.64
C ARG A 64 9.21 9.86 3.76
N PHE A 65 9.45 9.73 2.46
CA PHE A 65 8.44 9.20 1.53
C PHE A 65 8.13 7.72 1.81
N VAL A 66 9.13 6.94 2.23
CA VAL A 66 8.90 5.55 2.65
C VAL A 66 8.00 5.50 3.88
N GLU A 67 8.18 6.41 4.83
CA GLU A 67 7.30 6.50 5.99
C GLU A 67 5.85 6.82 5.61
N ILE A 68 5.67 7.73 4.66
CA ILE A 68 4.32 8.06 4.16
C ILE A 68 3.69 6.82 3.53
N ALA A 69 4.46 6.08 2.73
CA ALA A 69 3.99 4.83 2.12
C ALA A 69 3.56 3.82 3.19
N THR A 70 4.34 3.70 4.26
CA THR A 70 4.02 2.80 5.39
C THR A 70 2.68 3.19 6.02
N GLY A 71 2.45 4.48 6.24
CA GLY A 71 1.17 4.97 6.75
C GLY A 71 0.01 4.59 5.85
N SER A 72 0.23 4.61 4.54
CA SER A 72 -0.81 4.22 3.59
C SER A 72 -1.15 2.74 3.67
N VAL A 73 -0.16 1.87 3.94
CA VAL A 73 -0.43 0.44 4.17
C VAL A 73 -1.32 0.27 5.40
N PHE A 74 -0.99 0.95 6.48
CA PHE A 74 -1.77 0.90 7.73
C PHE A 74 -3.20 1.36 7.47
N GLU A 75 -3.36 2.38 6.67
CA GLU A 75 -4.66 2.92 6.29
C GLU A 75 -5.51 1.86 5.58
N VAL A 76 -4.91 1.15 4.61
CA VAL A 76 -5.61 0.09 3.87
C VAL A 76 -6.08 -1.01 4.82
N VAL A 77 -5.23 -1.44 5.75
CA VAL A 77 -5.59 -2.50 6.71
C VAL A 77 -6.75 -2.05 7.60
N SER A 78 -6.70 -0.81 8.08
CA SER A 78 -7.78 -0.25 8.90
C SER A 78 -9.09 -0.22 8.12
N GLN A 79 -9.05 0.24 6.88
CA GLN A 79 -10.23 0.30 6.02
C GLN A 79 -10.75 -1.09 5.67
N ALA A 80 -9.86 -2.05 5.42
CA ALA A 80 -10.23 -3.42 5.12
C ALA A 80 -10.94 -4.08 6.31
N THR A 81 -10.53 -3.73 7.54
CA THR A 81 -11.18 -4.23 8.74
C THR A 81 -12.63 -3.75 8.80
N ILE A 82 -12.87 -2.50 8.44
CA ILE A 82 -14.23 -1.97 8.33
C ILE A 82 -15.00 -2.76 7.27
N GLY A 83 -14.38 -2.97 6.10
CA GLY A 83 -15.01 -3.72 5.02
C GLY A 83 -15.39 -5.13 5.41
N ARG A 84 -14.53 -5.82 6.16
CA ARG A 84 -14.84 -7.15 6.67
C ARG A 84 -16.02 -7.08 7.64
N ASN A 85 -16.01 -6.12 8.55
CA ASN A 85 -17.10 -5.98 9.55
C ASN A 85 -18.44 -5.68 8.90
N GLN A 86 -18.43 -4.97 7.77
CA GLN A 86 -19.64 -4.66 7.03
C GLN A 86 -20.08 -5.81 6.11
N GLY A 87 -19.30 -6.87 6.04
CA GLY A 87 -19.61 -8.00 5.18
C GLY A 87 -19.22 -7.80 3.72
N PHE A 88 -18.42 -6.77 3.41
CA PHE A 88 -17.99 -6.51 2.03
C PHE A 88 -16.82 -7.41 1.62
N LEU A 89 -16.02 -7.85 2.59
CA LEU A 89 -14.91 -8.79 2.39
C LEU A 89 -15.22 -10.07 3.15
N THR A 90 -14.97 -11.21 2.50
CA THR A 90 -15.03 -12.49 3.20
C THR A 90 -13.82 -12.62 4.12
N PRO A 91 -13.87 -13.53 5.12
CA PRO A 91 -12.68 -13.77 5.96
C PRO A 91 -11.45 -14.18 5.15
N THR A 92 -11.61 -14.96 4.09
CA THR A 92 -10.50 -15.38 3.23
C THR A 92 -9.92 -14.19 2.45
N GLU A 93 -10.79 -13.33 1.91
CA GLU A 93 -10.36 -12.13 1.20
C GLU A 93 -9.62 -11.17 2.12
N TYR A 94 -10.15 -10.97 3.32
CA TYR A 94 -9.49 -10.13 4.31
C TYR A 94 -8.10 -10.67 4.66
N GLU A 95 -8.00 -12.00 4.87
CA GLU A 95 -6.73 -12.64 5.18
C GLU A 95 -5.71 -12.46 4.06
N GLN A 96 -6.15 -12.60 2.81
CA GLN A 96 -5.29 -12.38 1.65
C GLN A 96 -4.71 -10.97 1.66
N LEU A 97 -5.56 -9.98 1.88
CA LEU A 97 -5.15 -8.57 1.90
C LEU A 97 -4.22 -8.32 3.09
N TYR A 98 -4.54 -8.85 4.25
CA TYR A 98 -3.75 -8.69 5.48
C TYR A 98 -2.34 -9.22 5.31
N ARG A 99 -2.18 -10.41 4.73
CA ARG A 99 -0.86 -11.01 4.51
C ARG A 99 -0.04 -10.21 3.51
N ALA A 100 -0.69 -9.71 2.45
CA ALA A 100 -0.02 -8.86 1.47
C ALA A 100 0.44 -7.56 2.12
N ALA A 101 -0.37 -6.99 3.01
CA ALA A 101 -0.03 -5.78 3.76
C ALA A 101 1.15 -6.02 4.69
N GLU A 102 1.19 -7.16 5.39
CA GLU A 102 2.32 -7.51 6.25
C GLU A 102 3.62 -7.61 5.46
N LYS A 103 3.57 -8.27 4.30
CA LYS A 103 4.74 -8.40 3.44
C LYS A 103 5.23 -7.03 2.98
N GLN A 104 4.30 -6.18 2.51
CA GLN A 104 4.64 -4.84 2.06
C GLN A 104 5.25 -4.01 3.21
N SER A 105 4.67 -4.12 4.39
CA SER A 105 5.16 -3.40 5.57
C SER A 105 6.60 -3.81 5.93
N ARG A 106 6.90 -5.11 5.87
CA ARG A 106 8.27 -5.60 6.13
C ARG A 106 9.25 -5.06 5.09
N MET A 107 8.86 -5.06 3.81
CA MET A 107 9.73 -4.56 2.74
C MET A 107 9.98 -3.06 2.89
N LEU A 108 8.94 -2.30 3.24
CA LEU A 108 9.09 -0.86 3.49
C LEU A 108 10.01 -0.60 4.68
N SER A 109 9.87 -1.38 5.74
CA SER A 109 10.73 -1.26 6.93
C SER A 109 12.19 -1.54 6.57
N GLY A 110 12.44 -2.60 5.80
CA GLY A 110 13.79 -2.92 5.34
C GLY A 110 14.38 -1.82 4.47
N LEU A 111 13.60 -1.26 3.56
CA LEU A 111 14.04 -0.16 2.70
C LEU A 111 14.39 1.07 3.54
N LYS A 112 13.52 1.43 4.48
CA LYS A 112 13.77 2.58 5.35
C LYS A 112 15.06 2.40 6.13
N ASN A 113 15.26 1.21 6.70
CA ASN A 113 16.47 0.93 7.47
C ASN A 113 17.71 1.07 6.60
N SER A 114 17.67 0.60 5.34
CA SER A 114 18.82 0.71 4.43
C SER A 114 19.15 2.17 4.10
N LEU A 115 18.15 3.04 4.09
CA LEU A 115 18.35 4.47 3.82
C LEU A 115 18.90 5.22 5.03
N GLU A 116 18.70 4.69 6.23
CA GLU A 116 19.15 5.31 7.48
C GLU A 116 20.53 4.82 7.92
N LEU A 117 21.04 3.74 7.33
CA LEU A 117 22.37 3.23 7.62
C LEU A 117 23.43 4.06 6.90
N ARG A 118 24.59 4.19 7.52
CA ARG A 118 25.76 4.89 6.96
C ARG A 118 26.69 3.94 6.24
#